data_bb3f239ee4a8690c824ce17cb9351461
#
_entry.id   bb3f239ee4a8690c824ce17cb9351461
#
_cell.length_a   1.000
_cell.length_b   1.000
_cell.length_c   1.000
_cell.angle_alpha   90.00
_cell.angle_beta   90.00
_cell.angle_gamma   90.00
#
_symmetry.space_group_name_H-M   'P 1'
#
loop_
_entity.id
_entity.type
_entity.pdbx_description
1 polymer ?
#
loop_
_entity_poly.entity_id
_entity_poly.type
_entity_poly.pdbx_seq_one_letter_code
_entity_poly.pdbx_strand_id
1 'polypeptide(L)'
;MDVKTLCLGVLTEGDKTGYEIKQCFEEAFSHFFGAGFGSIYPALAELSRRGLVTRRSVEQDKRPDKKVYSLTSAGQLVLIDELLATPPRHKVRSEFLVLMYFAHLLPPERVAAIIEQMIARWEPLVAEIEACVEASGTPGMRFAAGYGRAVLGAALAYVREQKEGLVREVAEVVERPAGALALAGE
;
A
#
# COMPACT_ATOMS: atom_id res chain seq x y z
N MET A 1 5.02 -11.60 8.06
CA MET A 1 6.11 -10.68 7.65
C MET A 1 5.95 -9.40 8.43
N ASP A 2 7.03 -8.87 8.96
CA ASP A 2 7.05 -7.64 9.74
C ASP A 2 7.93 -6.55 9.09
N VAL A 3 7.93 -5.34 9.67
CA VAL A 3 8.71 -4.21 9.17
C VAL A 3 10.21 -4.47 9.19
N LYS A 4 10.71 -5.29 10.11
CA LYS A 4 12.15 -5.63 10.18
C LYS A 4 12.58 -6.43 8.97
N THR A 5 11.81 -7.43 8.57
CA THR A 5 12.06 -8.22 7.36
C THR A 5 12.08 -7.34 6.11
N LEU A 6 11.14 -6.39 6.00
CA LEU A 6 11.14 -5.44 4.88
C LEU A 6 12.35 -4.50 4.91
N CYS A 7 12.78 -4.00 6.07
CA CYS A 7 14.00 -3.19 6.18
C CYS A 7 15.24 -3.96 5.71
N LEU A 8 15.37 -5.25 6.09
CA LEU A 8 16.45 -6.10 5.57
C LEU A 8 16.36 -6.26 4.05
N GLY A 9 15.14 -6.46 3.52
CA GLY A 9 14.90 -6.59 2.08
C GLY A 9 15.32 -5.36 1.28
N VAL A 10 14.93 -4.17 1.72
CA VAL A 10 15.31 -2.90 1.05
C VAL A 10 16.83 -2.67 1.07
N LEU A 11 17.52 -3.12 2.12
CA LEU A 11 18.97 -3.01 2.23
C LEU A 11 19.75 -4.02 1.36
N THR A 12 19.10 -4.96 0.70
CA THR A 12 19.75 -5.82 -0.31
C THR A 12 20.16 -5.05 -1.56
N GLU A 13 19.52 -3.90 -1.82
CA GLU A 13 19.83 -3.03 -2.95
C GLU A 13 20.99 -2.08 -2.68
N GLY A 14 21.55 -2.09 -1.48
CA GLY A 14 22.67 -1.25 -1.04
C GLY A 14 22.41 -0.48 0.24
N ASP A 15 23.43 0.27 0.66
CA ASP A 15 23.39 1.10 1.86
C ASP A 15 22.34 2.21 1.73
N LYS A 16 21.54 2.41 2.77
CA LYS A 16 20.49 3.43 2.78
C LYS A 16 20.37 4.11 4.14
N THR A 17 19.97 5.37 4.13
CA THR A 17 19.55 6.07 5.36
C THR A 17 18.16 5.62 5.78
N GLY A 18 17.78 5.89 7.04
CA GLY A 18 16.42 5.61 7.51
C GLY A 18 15.34 6.36 6.72
N TYR A 19 15.66 7.54 6.18
CA TYR A 19 14.77 8.30 5.31
C TYR A 19 14.59 7.64 3.94
N GLU A 20 15.67 7.20 3.30
CA GLU A 20 15.63 6.49 2.01
C GLU A 20 14.90 5.14 2.13
N ILE A 21 15.08 4.42 3.26
CA ILE A 21 14.30 3.21 3.54
C ILE A 21 12.80 3.55 3.63
N LYS A 22 12.44 4.64 4.34
CA LYS A 22 11.05 5.10 4.42
C LYS A 22 10.49 5.41 3.02
N GLN A 23 11.25 6.12 2.21
CA GLN A 23 10.87 6.46 0.84
C GLN A 23 10.66 5.20 -0.02
N CYS A 24 11.56 4.21 0.05
CA CYS A 24 11.37 2.91 -0.61
C CYS A 24 10.07 2.20 -0.17
N PHE A 25 9.70 2.31 1.11
CA PHE A 25 8.44 1.74 1.61
C PHE A 25 7.21 2.45 1.03
N GLU A 26 7.27 3.79 0.92
CA GLU A 26 6.20 4.61 0.35
C GLU A 26 6.02 4.34 -1.15
N GLU A 27 7.10 4.19 -1.89
CA GLU A 27 7.09 4.00 -3.34
C GLU A 27 6.80 2.54 -3.74
N ALA A 28 7.48 1.57 -3.12
CA ALA A 28 7.44 0.19 -3.58
C ALA A 28 6.33 -0.66 -2.94
N PHE A 29 5.98 -0.40 -1.67
CA PHE A 29 5.09 -1.30 -0.91
C PHE A 29 3.75 -0.70 -0.53
N SER A 30 3.55 0.62 -0.62
CA SER A 30 2.36 1.32 -0.11
C SER A 30 1.03 0.79 -0.67
N HIS A 31 1.03 0.29 -1.88
CA HIS A 31 -0.17 -0.17 -2.58
C HIS A 31 -0.60 -1.61 -2.21
N PHE A 32 0.28 -2.40 -1.54
CA PHE A 32 -0.05 -3.77 -1.13
C PHE A 32 0.37 -4.13 0.29
N PHE A 33 1.20 -3.32 0.94
CA PHE A 33 1.66 -3.56 2.31
C PHE A 33 1.57 -2.29 3.15
N GLY A 34 0.51 -2.19 3.96
CA GLY A 34 0.30 -1.07 4.88
C GLY A 34 1.21 -1.17 6.11
N ALA A 35 2.49 -0.83 5.96
CA ALA A 35 3.40 -0.70 7.10
C ALA A 35 3.21 0.68 7.77
N GLY A 36 3.02 0.70 9.08
CA GLY A 36 3.07 1.94 9.84
C GLY A 36 4.50 2.51 9.84
N PHE A 37 4.71 3.63 9.14
CA PHE A 37 6.05 4.26 8.98
C PHE A 37 6.75 4.60 10.31
N GLY A 38 5.99 4.82 11.39
CA GLY A 38 6.54 5.03 12.72
C GLY A 38 7.36 3.85 13.29
N SER A 39 7.22 2.65 12.71
CA SER A 39 7.92 1.45 13.16
C SER A 39 9.28 1.22 12.48
N ILE A 40 9.65 1.98 11.44
CA ILE A 40 10.90 1.81 10.70
C ILE A 40 12.13 2.09 11.58
N TYR A 41 12.17 3.24 12.26
CA TYR A 41 13.31 3.60 13.10
C TYR A 41 13.51 2.66 14.31
N PRO A 42 12.46 2.26 15.03
CA PRO A 42 12.57 1.20 16.03
C PRO A 42 13.05 -0.14 15.46
N ALA A 43 12.59 -0.54 14.26
CA ALA A 43 13.05 -1.75 13.59
C ALA A 43 14.53 -1.69 13.25
N LEU A 44 15.04 -0.59 12.67
CA LEU A 44 16.44 -0.38 12.36
C LEU A 44 17.33 -0.39 13.62
N ALA A 45 16.87 0.20 14.72
CA ALA A 45 17.58 0.16 16.00
C ALA A 45 17.71 -1.28 16.53
N GLU A 46 16.62 -2.05 16.47
CA GLU A 46 16.62 -3.46 16.88
C GLU A 46 17.50 -4.32 15.97
N LEU A 47 17.43 -4.15 14.66
CA LEU A 47 18.27 -4.86 13.69
C LEU A 47 19.76 -4.57 13.92
N SER A 48 20.11 -3.30 14.21
CA SER A 48 21.47 -2.90 14.54
C SER A 48 21.95 -3.53 15.86
N ARG A 49 21.10 -3.55 16.90
CA ARG A 49 21.41 -4.19 18.18
C ARG A 49 21.65 -5.68 18.03
N ARG A 50 20.95 -6.34 17.11
CA ARG A 50 21.12 -7.79 16.79
C ARG A 50 22.30 -8.07 15.83
N GLY A 51 22.98 -7.05 15.34
CA GLY A 51 24.08 -7.21 14.37
C GLY A 51 23.63 -7.63 12.96
N LEU A 52 22.33 -7.51 12.65
CA LEU A 52 21.78 -7.86 11.33
C LEU A 52 21.95 -6.75 10.31
N VAL A 53 22.15 -5.52 10.77
CA VAL A 53 22.60 -4.36 10.00
C VAL A 53 23.70 -3.65 10.75
N THR A 54 24.64 -3.05 10.02
CA THR A 54 25.58 -2.07 10.58
C THR A 54 25.01 -0.67 10.43
N ARG A 55 25.45 0.24 11.31
CA ARG A 55 25.09 1.65 11.26
C ARG A 55 26.35 2.50 11.33
N ARG A 56 26.54 3.38 10.36
CA ARG A 56 27.60 4.40 10.38
C ARG A 56 27.00 5.80 10.36
N SER A 57 27.61 6.73 11.07
CA SER A 57 27.33 8.16 10.96
C SER A 57 28.15 8.74 9.81
N VAL A 58 27.51 9.56 8.99
CA VAL A 58 28.17 10.32 7.93
C VAL A 58 27.97 11.80 8.26
N GLU A 59 29.09 12.48 8.54
CA GLU A 59 29.09 13.91 8.82
C GLU A 59 28.54 14.70 7.63
N GLN A 60 27.74 15.71 7.91
CA GLN A 60 27.19 16.61 6.92
C GLN A 60 27.58 18.06 7.27
N ASP A 61 28.04 18.80 6.26
CA ASP A 61 28.30 20.22 6.48
C ASP A 61 26.98 20.96 6.76
N LYS A 62 26.91 21.62 7.94
CA LYS A 62 25.74 22.41 8.42
C LYS A 62 24.42 21.67 8.60
N ARG A 63 24.40 20.33 8.66
CA ARG A 63 23.21 19.49 8.93
C ARG A 63 23.53 18.41 9.96
N PRO A 64 22.54 17.85 10.66
CA PRO A 64 22.74 16.71 11.53
C PRO A 64 23.31 15.52 10.75
N ASP A 65 24.19 14.74 11.40
CA ASP A 65 24.80 13.54 10.83
C ASP A 65 23.75 12.58 10.27
N LYS A 66 24.00 12.06 9.08
CA LYS A 66 23.19 11.00 8.50
C LYS A 66 23.58 9.64 9.07
N LYS A 67 22.58 8.86 9.48
CA LYS A 67 22.76 7.46 9.86
C LYS A 67 22.51 6.59 8.64
N VAL A 68 23.56 5.95 8.15
CA VAL A 68 23.51 5.03 7.00
C VAL A 68 23.55 3.61 7.55
N TYR A 69 22.68 2.76 7.05
CA TYR A 69 22.53 1.35 7.41
C TYR A 69 22.98 0.47 6.25
N SER A 70 23.69 -0.61 6.57
CA SER A 70 24.17 -1.60 5.60
C SER A 70 23.77 -3.00 6.09
N LEU A 71 23.33 -3.86 5.17
CA LEU A 71 22.98 -5.25 5.47
C LEU A 71 24.25 -6.05 5.81
N THR A 72 24.20 -6.87 6.86
CA THR A 72 25.27 -7.83 7.17
C THR A 72 24.97 -9.19 6.54
N SER A 73 26.00 -10.06 6.42
CA SER A 73 25.81 -11.46 6.00
C SER A 73 24.82 -12.20 6.91
N ALA A 74 24.86 -11.94 8.22
CA ALA A 74 23.89 -12.50 9.17
C ALA A 74 22.47 -11.96 8.91
N GLY A 75 22.32 -10.67 8.61
CA GLY A 75 21.05 -10.07 8.23
C GLY A 75 20.48 -10.66 6.95
N GLN A 76 21.32 -10.95 5.97
CA GLN A 76 20.92 -11.59 4.72
C GLN A 76 20.40 -13.02 4.94
N LEU A 77 21.07 -13.81 5.78
CA LEU A 77 20.58 -15.17 6.11
C LEU A 77 19.23 -15.12 6.82
N VAL A 78 19.08 -14.26 7.82
CA VAL A 78 17.79 -14.07 8.53
C VAL A 78 16.70 -13.62 7.56
N LEU A 79 16.99 -12.72 6.62
CA LEU A 79 16.02 -12.31 5.60
C LEU A 79 15.54 -13.51 4.77
N ILE A 80 16.45 -14.33 4.28
CA ILE A 80 16.13 -15.50 3.46
C ILE A 80 15.26 -16.48 4.25
N ASP A 81 15.63 -16.79 5.50
CA ASP A 81 14.86 -17.70 6.37
C ASP A 81 13.45 -17.16 6.62
N GLU A 82 13.29 -15.86 6.90
CA GLU A 82 11.99 -15.22 7.10
C GLU A 82 11.13 -15.25 5.83
N LEU A 83 11.73 -15.02 4.64
CA LEU A 83 11.01 -15.10 3.37
C LEU A 83 10.54 -16.53 3.09
N LEU A 84 11.36 -17.55 3.33
CA LEU A 84 11.03 -18.95 3.14
C LEU A 84 9.93 -19.41 4.11
N ALA A 85 9.93 -18.92 5.34
CA ALA A 85 8.95 -19.27 6.37
C ALA A 85 7.63 -18.47 6.25
N THR A 86 7.59 -17.38 5.47
CA THR A 86 6.41 -16.52 5.40
C THR A 86 5.30 -17.16 4.55
N PRO A 87 4.12 -17.47 5.12
CA PRO A 87 3.00 -17.96 4.33
C PRO A 87 2.47 -16.85 3.41
N PRO A 88 2.10 -17.16 2.14
CA PRO A 88 1.66 -16.18 1.16
C PRO A 88 0.21 -15.74 1.42
N ARG A 89 0.00 -14.93 2.47
CA ARG A 89 -1.32 -14.43 2.82
C ARG A 89 -1.64 -13.16 2.04
N HIS A 90 -2.77 -13.15 1.36
CA HIS A 90 -3.33 -11.95 0.74
C HIS A 90 -4.53 -11.46 1.56
N LYS A 91 -4.47 -10.20 2.05
CA LYS A 91 -5.55 -9.59 2.83
C LYS A 91 -5.95 -8.28 2.16
N VAL A 92 -7.21 -8.19 1.78
CA VAL A 92 -7.82 -6.94 1.34
C VAL A 92 -8.61 -6.34 2.51
N ARG A 93 -8.29 -5.09 2.86
CA ARG A 93 -9.07 -4.29 3.80
C ARG A 93 -9.35 -2.95 3.13
N SER A 94 -10.61 -2.71 2.83
CA SER A 94 -11.03 -1.51 2.10
C SER A 94 -12.25 -0.90 2.78
N GLU A 95 -12.08 0.25 3.40
CA GLU A 95 -13.18 1.06 3.93
C GLU A 95 -14.05 1.60 2.79
N PHE A 96 -13.45 1.89 1.63
CA PHE A 96 -14.17 2.26 0.42
C PHE A 96 -15.21 1.20 0.03
N LEU A 97 -14.82 -0.08 -0.03
CA LEU A 97 -15.77 -1.15 -0.38
C LEU A 97 -16.86 -1.33 0.67
N VAL A 98 -16.55 -1.12 1.95
CA VAL A 98 -17.58 -1.13 3.01
C VAL A 98 -18.56 0.01 2.83
N LEU A 99 -18.09 1.22 2.52
CA LEU A 99 -18.96 2.37 2.23
C LEU A 99 -19.84 2.12 1.00
N MET A 100 -19.27 1.53 -0.05
CA MET A 100 -20.06 1.20 -1.27
C MET A 100 -21.04 0.06 -1.02
N TYR A 101 -20.71 -0.91 -0.18
CA TYR A 101 -21.66 -1.97 0.20
C TYR A 101 -22.91 -1.40 0.90
N PHE A 102 -22.75 -0.33 1.68
CA PHE A 102 -23.84 0.37 2.35
C PHE A 102 -24.25 1.69 1.65
N ALA A 103 -23.94 1.84 0.35
CA ALA A 103 -24.21 3.06 -0.40
C ALA A 103 -25.69 3.48 -0.37
N HIS A 104 -26.62 2.51 -0.32
CA HIS A 104 -28.06 2.74 -0.22
C HIS A 104 -28.51 3.49 1.04
N LEU A 105 -27.63 3.61 2.05
CA LEU A 105 -27.87 4.39 3.28
C LEU A 105 -27.27 5.80 3.21
N LEU A 106 -26.59 6.14 2.13
CA LEU A 106 -25.91 7.42 1.95
C LEU A 106 -26.65 8.29 0.94
N PRO A 107 -26.59 9.62 1.08
CA PRO A 107 -27.06 10.52 0.04
C PRO A 107 -26.30 10.27 -1.29
N PRO A 108 -27.00 10.31 -2.45
CA PRO A 108 -26.38 10.04 -3.77
C PRO A 108 -25.15 10.93 -4.06
N GLU A 109 -25.20 12.19 -3.68
CA GLU A 109 -24.09 13.14 -3.81
C GLU A 109 -22.88 12.73 -2.94
N ARG A 110 -23.11 12.08 -1.79
CA ARG A 110 -22.02 11.57 -0.96
C ARG A 110 -21.37 10.35 -1.58
N VAL A 111 -22.17 9.45 -2.18
CA VAL A 111 -21.67 8.30 -2.93
C VAL A 111 -20.81 8.76 -4.11
N ALA A 112 -21.29 9.73 -4.88
CA ALA A 112 -20.55 10.33 -6.00
C ALA A 112 -19.21 10.91 -5.51
N ALA A 113 -19.22 11.70 -4.43
CA ALA A 113 -18.02 12.32 -3.87
C ALA A 113 -16.98 11.28 -3.38
N ILE A 114 -17.41 10.17 -2.76
CA ILE A 114 -16.51 9.09 -2.32
C ILE A 114 -15.84 8.44 -3.54
N ILE A 115 -16.61 8.16 -4.60
CA ILE A 115 -16.09 7.57 -5.83
C ILE A 115 -15.06 8.50 -6.50
N GLU A 116 -15.37 9.80 -6.61
CA GLU A 116 -14.45 10.79 -7.15
C GLU A 116 -13.13 10.88 -6.36
N GLN A 117 -13.20 10.85 -5.04
CA GLN A 117 -12.02 10.83 -4.20
C GLN A 117 -11.15 9.60 -4.45
N MET A 118 -11.76 8.44 -4.69
CA MET A 118 -11.01 7.22 -4.99
C MET A 118 -10.38 7.26 -6.38
N ILE A 119 -11.09 7.76 -7.38
CA ILE A 119 -10.55 7.97 -8.73
C ILE A 119 -9.33 8.89 -8.68
N ALA A 120 -9.48 10.08 -8.07
CA ALA A 120 -8.40 11.06 -7.95
C ALA A 120 -7.18 10.51 -7.19
N ARG A 121 -7.38 9.58 -6.26
CA ARG A 121 -6.30 8.92 -5.53
C ARG A 121 -5.60 7.83 -6.35
N TRP A 122 -6.36 7.04 -7.11
CA TRP A 122 -5.82 5.88 -7.82
C TRP A 122 -5.17 6.22 -9.16
N GLU A 123 -5.64 7.27 -9.85
CA GLU A 123 -5.05 7.70 -11.13
C GLU A 123 -3.55 7.95 -11.06
N PRO A 124 -3.03 8.83 -10.17
CA PRO A 124 -1.60 9.05 -10.06
C PRO A 124 -0.85 7.80 -9.61
N LEU A 125 -1.45 6.99 -8.73
CA LEU A 125 -0.83 5.77 -8.22
C LEU A 125 -0.65 4.71 -9.32
N VAL A 126 -1.59 4.57 -10.25
CA VAL A 126 -1.43 3.69 -11.43
C VAL A 126 -0.27 4.16 -12.29
N ALA A 127 -0.16 5.47 -12.55
CA ALA A 127 0.93 6.03 -13.35
C ALA A 127 2.31 5.84 -12.67
N GLU A 128 2.38 6.02 -11.35
CA GLU A 128 3.59 5.75 -10.56
C GLU A 128 4.01 4.27 -10.65
N ILE A 129 3.05 3.35 -10.53
CA ILE A 129 3.33 1.92 -10.65
C ILE A 129 3.81 1.56 -12.06
N GLU A 130 3.25 2.16 -13.11
CA GLU A 130 3.71 1.97 -14.49
C GLU A 130 5.17 2.38 -14.66
N ALA A 131 5.55 3.55 -14.15
CA ALA A 131 6.94 3.99 -14.16
C ALA A 131 7.87 3.04 -13.38
N CYS A 132 7.40 2.49 -12.26
CA CYS A 132 8.14 1.48 -11.49
C CYS A 132 8.33 0.17 -12.25
N VAL A 133 7.34 -0.30 -13.03
CA VAL A 133 7.48 -1.52 -13.85
C VAL A 133 8.61 -1.38 -14.86
N GLU A 134 8.72 -0.22 -15.51
CA GLU A 134 9.76 0.04 -16.52
C GLU A 134 11.15 0.19 -15.88
N ALA A 135 11.25 0.79 -14.70
CA ALA A 135 12.50 1.03 -14.00
C ALA A 135 12.99 -0.17 -13.16
N SER A 136 12.15 -1.19 -12.94
CA SER A 136 12.42 -2.27 -11.97
C SER A 136 13.57 -3.18 -12.38
N GLY A 137 14.58 -3.33 -11.48
CA GLY A 137 15.81 -4.09 -11.73
C GLY A 137 15.67 -5.61 -11.63
N THR A 138 14.85 -6.15 -10.71
CA THR A 138 14.74 -7.59 -10.49
C THR A 138 13.45 -8.19 -11.05
N PRO A 139 13.44 -9.50 -11.41
CA PRO A 139 12.22 -10.17 -11.86
C PRO A 139 11.06 -10.09 -10.86
N GLY A 140 11.35 -10.22 -9.55
CA GLY A 140 10.35 -10.13 -8.48
C GLY A 140 9.75 -8.74 -8.37
N MET A 141 10.55 -7.69 -8.47
CA MET A 141 10.07 -6.30 -8.47
C MET A 141 9.14 -6.02 -9.64
N ARG A 142 9.53 -6.45 -10.85
CA ARG A 142 8.68 -6.33 -12.05
C ARG A 142 7.37 -7.08 -11.90
N PHE A 143 7.40 -8.30 -11.34
CA PHE A 143 6.19 -9.08 -11.09
C PHE A 143 5.25 -8.37 -10.10
N ALA A 144 5.77 -7.89 -8.96
CA ALA A 144 4.97 -7.21 -7.94
C ALA A 144 4.36 -5.89 -8.46
N ALA A 145 5.14 -5.08 -9.17
CA ALA A 145 4.65 -3.84 -9.78
C ALA A 145 3.62 -4.14 -10.90
N GLY A 146 3.87 -5.11 -11.76
CA GLY A 146 2.94 -5.54 -12.81
C GLY A 146 1.62 -6.05 -12.24
N TYR A 147 1.66 -6.82 -11.15
CA TYR A 147 0.47 -7.25 -10.42
C TYR A 147 -0.29 -6.06 -9.83
N GLY A 148 0.39 -5.14 -9.16
CA GLY A 148 -0.21 -3.92 -8.59
C GLY A 148 -0.91 -3.08 -9.67
N ARG A 149 -0.24 -2.88 -10.83
CA ARG A 149 -0.82 -2.19 -11.98
C ARG A 149 -2.09 -2.87 -12.50
N ALA A 150 -2.06 -4.19 -12.66
CA ALA A 150 -3.21 -4.95 -13.16
C ALA A 150 -4.42 -4.85 -12.23
N VAL A 151 -4.21 -5.02 -10.92
CA VAL A 151 -5.28 -4.96 -9.92
C VAL A 151 -5.85 -3.54 -9.80
N LEU A 152 -4.99 -2.55 -9.63
CA LEU A 152 -5.43 -1.17 -9.41
C LEU A 152 -6.00 -0.55 -10.68
N GLY A 153 -5.42 -0.85 -11.84
CA GLY A 153 -5.93 -0.41 -13.14
C GLY A 153 -7.32 -0.96 -13.44
N ALA A 154 -7.55 -2.25 -13.17
CA ALA A 154 -8.88 -2.87 -13.31
C ALA A 154 -9.88 -2.27 -12.32
N ALA A 155 -9.49 -2.03 -11.07
CA ALA A 155 -10.34 -1.40 -10.07
C ALA A 155 -10.74 0.03 -10.47
N LEU A 156 -9.78 0.83 -10.95
CA LEU A 156 -10.02 2.20 -11.44
C LEU A 156 -10.96 2.21 -12.64
N ALA A 157 -10.76 1.32 -13.62
CA ALA A 157 -11.64 1.20 -14.78
C ALA A 157 -13.07 0.85 -14.36
N TYR A 158 -13.24 -0.14 -13.48
CA TYR A 158 -14.53 -0.56 -12.96
C TYR A 158 -15.27 0.58 -12.24
N VAL A 159 -14.58 1.28 -11.34
CA VAL A 159 -15.18 2.36 -10.55
C VAL A 159 -15.64 3.52 -11.45
N ARG A 160 -14.86 3.86 -12.49
CA ARG A 160 -15.23 4.88 -13.48
C ARG A 160 -16.48 4.48 -14.27
N GLU A 161 -16.50 3.24 -14.74
CA GLU A 161 -17.63 2.71 -15.53
C GLU A 161 -18.91 2.64 -14.72
N GLN A 162 -18.83 2.19 -13.46
CA GLN A 162 -20.01 1.94 -12.63
C GLN A 162 -20.53 3.17 -11.86
N LYS A 163 -19.75 4.26 -11.79
CA LYS A 163 -20.06 5.45 -11.00
C LYS A 163 -21.47 6.00 -11.24
N GLU A 164 -21.80 6.31 -12.50
CA GLU A 164 -23.07 6.95 -12.84
C GLU A 164 -24.27 6.03 -12.59
N GLY A 165 -24.09 4.74 -12.88
CA GLY A 165 -25.10 3.71 -12.61
C GLY A 165 -25.41 3.61 -11.12
N LEU A 166 -24.39 3.43 -10.30
CA LEU A 166 -24.56 3.31 -8.84
C LEU A 166 -25.20 4.55 -8.22
N VAL A 167 -24.78 5.74 -8.60
CA VAL A 167 -25.32 7.01 -8.06
C VAL A 167 -26.81 7.13 -8.41
N ARG A 168 -27.21 6.78 -9.64
CA ARG A 168 -28.60 6.79 -10.06
C ARG A 168 -29.43 5.76 -9.27
N GLU A 169 -28.96 4.53 -9.15
CA GLU A 169 -29.66 3.48 -8.40
C GLU A 169 -29.85 3.85 -6.93
N VAL A 170 -28.85 4.47 -6.31
CA VAL A 170 -28.93 4.95 -4.92
C VAL A 170 -29.98 6.07 -4.80
N ALA A 171 -30.04 7.01 -5.75
CA ALA A 171 -31.04 8.06 -5.75
C ALA A 171 -32.49 7.48 -5.83
N GLU A 172 -32.71 6.48 -6.69
CA GLU A 172 -33.98 5.79 -6.81
C GLU A 172 -34.42 5.07 -5.52
N VAL A 173 -33.44 4.51 -4.76
CA VAL A 173 -33.73 3.86 -3.47
C VAL A 173 -34.06 4.87 -2.39
N VAL A 174 -33.34 6.00 -2.32
CA VAL A 174 -33.58 7.06 -1.34
C VAL A 174 -34.91 7.78 -1.57
N GLU A 175 -35.32 7.95 -2.82
CA GLU A 175 -36.61 8.58 -3.19
C GLU A 175 -37.83 7.67 -2.97
N ARG A 176 -37.66 6.36 -2.79
CA ARG A 176 -38.75 5.46 -2.46
C ARG A 176 -39.26 5.70 -1.04
N PRO A 177 -40.54 6.09 -0.84
CA PRO A 177 -41.07 6.29 0.50
C PRO A 177 -40.98 5.00 1.32
N ALA A 178 -40.64 5.12 2.60
CA ALA A 178 -40.33 4.04 3.54
C ALA A 178 -41.47 2.99 3.74
N GLY A 179 -42.58 3.07 2.98
CA GLY A 179 -43.72 2.14 3.02
C GLY A 179 -43.64 0.95 2.05
N ALA A 180 -42.65 0.89 1.14
CA ALA A 180 -42.65 -0.15 0.08
C ALA A 180 -41.86 -1.43 0.48
N LEU A 181 -41.12 -1.44 1.58
CA LEU A 181 -40.36 -2.62 2.04
C LEU A 181 -41.16 -3.62 2.88
N ALA A 182 -42.42 -3.36 3.17
CA ALA A 182 -43.24 -4.18 4.09
C ALA A 182 -44.11 -5.26 3.40
N LEU A 183 -44.08 -5.43 2.07
CA LEU A 183 -44.99 -6.33 1.36
C LEU A 183 -44.32 -7.42 0.50
N ALA A 184 -43.04 -7.74 0.73
CA ALA A 184 -42.40 -8.85 0.01
C ALA A 184 -42.01 -10.02 0.96
N GLY A 185 -42.88 -10.31 1.92
CA GLY A 185 -42.68 -11.40 2.90
C GLY A 185 -44.01 -12.06 3.26
N GLU A 186 -44.70 -12.65 2.29
CA GLU A 186 -45.68 -13.72 2.49
C GLU A 186 -45.35 -14.87 1.56
#